data_f271241d657cd52b3a1f6cf2daa63b45
#
_entry.id   f271241d657cd52b3a1f6cf2daa63b45
#
_cell.length_a   1.000
_cell.length_b   1.000
_cell.length_c   1.000
_cell.angle_alpha   90.00
_cell.angle_beta   90.00
_cell.angle_gamma   90.00
#
_symmetry.space_group_name_H-M   'P 1'
#
loop_
_entity.id
_entity.type
_entity.pdbx_description
1 polymer ?
#
loop_
_entity_poly.entity_id
_entity_poly.type
_entity_poly.pdbx_seq_one_letter_code
_entity_poly.pdbx_strand_id
1 'polypeptide(L)'
;MTETTSGRPLRADARRNYQRILGAAESVFAEQGADASLEEIARRAGVGSATLHRRFPSRRALLLAVFRDGIEALCDQARALTEKAEPGPALTSWLRALTAYTVSHRGLALLLLPAGVGLEPANQDDTCHAMLNAAGGQLLKQAHVAGAVRPDVSLADLLTLVNAISLATEADGNPRTADRLLVMALNGVHPLP
;
A
#
# COMPACT_ATOMS: atom_id res chain seq x y z
N MET A 1 -35.83 -30.77 21.68
CA MET A 1 -35.73 -29.60 20.80
C MET A 1 -34.92 -28.56 21.56
N THR A 2 -33.65 -28.48 21.28
CA THR A 2 -32.73 -27.49 21.88
C THR A 2 -32.04 -26.78 20.72
N GLU A 3 -32.48 -25.53 20.47
CA GLU A 3 -31.96 -24.67 19.41
C GLU A 3 -30.54 -24.17 19.75
N THR A 4 -29.61 -24.46 18.89
CA THR A 4 -28.25 -23.98 18.90
C THR A 4 -28.18 -22.56 18.30
N THR A 5 -28.40 -21.53 19.12
CA THR A 5 -28.30 -20.12 18.72
C THR A 5 -27.01 -19.48 19.27
N SER A 6 -25.84 -20.09 19.07
CA SER A 6 -24.57 -19.59 19.65
C SER A 6 -23.55 -19.03 18.66
N GLY A 7 -23.82 -18.97 17.36
CA GLY A 7 -22.80 -18.56 16.36
C GLY A 7 -22.78 -17.07 15.96
N ARG A 8 -23.87 -16.33 16.18
CA ARG A 8 -24.05 -14.95 15.68
C ARG A 8 -23.38 -13.88 16.55
N PRO A 9 -23.42 -13.94 17.90
CA PRO A 9 -22.75 -12.97 18.76
C PRO A 9 -21.22 -13.01 18.62
N LEU A 10 -20.61 -14.20 18.59
CA LEU A 10 -19.16 -14.40 18.51
C LEU A 10 -18.55 -13.83 17.22
N ARG A 11 -19.24 -13.93 16.10
CA ARG A 11 -18.80 -13.35 14.81
C ARG A 11 -18.87 -11.83 14.82
N ALA A 12 -19.89 -11.26 15.44
CA ALA A 12 -20.05 -9.82 15.57
C ALA A 12 -18.98 -9.21 16.48
N ASP A 13 -18.65 -9.90 17.59
CA ASP A 13 -17.58 -9.49 18.51
C ASP A 13 -16.20 -9.58 17.85
N ALA A 14 -15.93 -10.65 17.11
CA ALA A 14 -14.69 -10.80 16.36
C ALA A 14 -14.53 -9.70 15.31
N ARG A 15 -15.62 -9.32 14.62
CA ARG A 15 -15.63 -8.22 13.65
C ARG A 15 -15.39 -6.88 14.33
N ARG A 16 -16.03 -6.59 15.45
CA ARG A 16 -15.78 -5.36 16.23
C ARG A 16 -14.36 -5.28 16.72
N ASN A 17 -13.79 -6.36 17.23
CA ASN A 17 -12.40 -6.41 17.66
C ASN A 17 -11.44 -6.17 16.49
N TYR A 18 -11.72 -6.76 15.33
CA TYR A 18 -10.94 -6.53 14.11
C TYR A 18 -10.92 -5.05 13.72
N GLN A 19 -12.08 -4.40 13.64
CA GLN A 19 -12.19 -2.98 13.32
C GLN A 19 -11.49 -2.08 14.35
N ARG A 20 -11.58 -2.42 15.65
CA ARG A 20 -10.88 -1.68 16.70
C ARG A 20 -9.35 -1.81 16.56
N ILE A 21 -8.85 -2.98 16.20
CA ILE A 21 -7.42 -3.19 15.95
C ILE A 21 -6.98 -2.35 14.75
N LEU A 22 -7.71 -2.37 13.63
CA LEU A 22 -7.35 -1.58 12.45
C LEU A 22 -7.35 -0.09 12.74
N GLY A 23 -8.37 0.46 13.39
CA GLY A 23 -8.42 1.89 13.74
C GLY A 23 -7.32 2.32 14.71
N ALA A 24 -6.99 1.48 15.71
CA ALA A 24 -5.87 1.74 16.60
C ALA A 24 -4.52 1.66 15.85
N ALA A 25 -4.38 0.69 14.96
CA ALA A 25 -3.18 0.53 14.16
C ALA A 25 -2.95 1.72 13.22
N GLU A 26 -3.99 2.16 12.52
CA GLU A 26 -3.93 3.35 11.66
C GLU A 26 -3.42 4.58 12.42
N SER A 27 -3.98 4.85 13.61
CA SER A 27 -3.55 5.97 14.45
C SER A 27 -2.09 5.84 14.90
N VAL A 28 -1.67 4.65 15.36
CA VAL A 28 -0.29 4.43 15.84
C VAL A 28 0.70 4.51 14.68
N PHE A 29 0.37 3.96 13.50
CA PHE A 29 1.21 4.09 12.31
C PHE A 29 1.33 5.54 11.84
N ALA A 30 0.25 6.33 11.91
CA ALA A 30 0.29 7.75 11.58
C ALA A 30 1.22 8.54 12.52
N GLU A 31 1.26 8.19 13.81
CA GLU A 31 2.10 8.84 14.83
C GLU A 31 3.56 8.40 14.76
N GLN A 32 3.81 7.10 14.65
CA GLN A 32 5.11 6.45 14.86
C GLN A 32 5.74 5.88 13.57
N GLY A 33 4.99 5.84 12.47
CA GLY A 33 5.48 5.27 11.22
C GLY A 33 5.85 3.79 11.36
N ALA A 34 7.01 3.44 10.79
CA ALA A 34 7.53 2.07 10.78
C ALA A 34 7.82 1.48 12.16
N ASP A 35 8.14 2.34 13.14
CA ASP A 35 8.55 1.92 14.49
C ASP A 35 7.36 1.65 15.42
N ALA A 36 6.14 1.74 14.89
CA ALA A 36 4.91 1.48 15.63
C ALA A 36 4.95 0.15 16.38
N SER A 37 4.68 0.20 17.70
CA SER A 37 4.68 -0.98 18.57
C SER A 37 3.37 -1.74 18.47
N LEU A 38 3.45 -3.07 18.24
CA LEU A 38 2.27 -3.94 18.25
C LEU A 38 1.62 -4.02 19.63
N GLU A 39 2.41 -3.91 20.72
CA GLU A 39 1.93 -3.86 22.09
C GLU A 39 1.10 -2.59 22.33
N GLU A 40 1.56 -1.44 21.84
CA GLU A 40 0.84 -0.17 21.93
C GLU A 40 -0.47 -0.23 21.13
N ILE A 41 -0.44 -0.83 19.93
CA ILE A 41 -1.64 -1.04 19.13
C ILE A 41 -2.64 -1.94 19.89
N ALA A 42 -2.19 -3.05 20.46
CA ALA A 42 -3.05 -3.94 21.25
C ALA A 42 -3.69 -3.20 22.43
N ARG A 43 -2.89 -2.40 23.16
CA ARG A 43 -3.33 -1.58 24.29
C ARG A 43 -4.41 -0.58 23.87
N ARG A 44 -4.17 0.20 22.77
CA ARG A 44 -5.15 1.18 22.26
C ARG A 44 -6.42 0.51 21.74
N ALA A 45 -6.28 -0.65 21.08
CA ALA A 45 -7.41 -1.44 20.62
C ALA A 45 -8.22 -2.10 21.76
N GLY A 46 -7.68 -2.13 23.00
CA GLY A 46 -8.29 -2.81 24.14
C GLY A 46 -8.39 -4.33 23.93
N VAL A 47 -7.35 -4.92 23.31
CA VAL A 47 -7.22 -6.37 23.10
C VAL A 47 -5.93 -6.89 23.72
N GLY A 48 -5.90 -8.17 24.10
CA GLY A 48 -4.66 -8.79 24.56
C GLY A 48 -3.63 -8.93 23.41
N SER A 49 -2.34 -8.75 23.72
CA SER A 49 -1.23 -8.90 22.75
C SER A 49 -1.29 -10.25 22.03
N ALA A 50 -1.56 -11.35 22.75
CA ALA A 50 -1.72 -12.68 22.16
C ALA A 50 -2.88 -12.75 21.14
N THR A 51 -3.96 -11.99 21.36
CA THR A 51 -5.09 -11.92 20.44
C THR A 51 -4.71 -11.18 19.16
N LEU A 52 -3.95 -10.08 19.29
CA LEU A 52 -3.43 -9.33 18.17
C LEU A 52 -2.46 -10.20 17.34
N HIS A 53 -1.46 -10.82 17.97
CA HIS A 53 -0.47 -11.66 17.28
C HIS A 53 -1.11 -12.88 16.59
N ARG A 54 -2.13 -13.49 17.19
CA ARG A 54 -2.87 -14.59 16.55
C ARG A 54 -3.60 -14.13 15.29
N ARG A 55 -4.08 -12.88 15.25
CA ARG A 55 -4.81 -12.31 14.11
C ARG A 55 -3.87 -11.74 13.05
N PHE A 56 -2.78 -11.13 13.48
CA PHE A 56 -1.78 -10.49 12.64
C PHE A 56 -0.40 -10.97 13.09
N PRO A 57 0.15 -12.02 12.45
CA PRO A 57 1.38 -12.67 12.89
C PRO A 57 2.62 -11.78 12.73
N SER A 58 2.53 -10.70 11.96
CA SER A 58 3.61 -9.74 11.77
C SER A 58 3.08 -8.31 11.67
N ARG A 59 3.96 -7.33 11.87
CA ARG A 59 3.68 -5.90 11.62
C ARG A 59 3.24 -5.67 10.17
N ARG A 60 3.91 -6.34 9.22
CA ARG A 60 3.55 -6.29 7.80
C ARG A 60 2.12 -6.75 7.55
N ALA A 61 1.69 -7.86 8.15
CA ALA A 61 0.33 -8.37 8.02
C ALA A 61 -0.73 -7.37 8.54
N LEU A 62 -0.41 -6.65 9.61
CA LEU A 62 -1.29 -5.61 10.15
C LEU A 62 -1.32 -4.38 9.25
N LEU A 63 -0.17 -3.90 8.76
CA LEU A 63 -0.08 -2.79 7.80
C LEU A 63 -0.89 -3.09 6.52
N LEU A 64 -0.72 -4.27 5.95
CA LEU A 64 -1.48 -4.70 4.78
C LEU A 64 -2.99 -4.70 5.03
N ALA A 65 -3.43 -5.11 6.22
CA ALA A 65 -4.84 -5.10 6.57
C ALA A 65 -5.39 -3.68 6.76
N VAL A 66 -4.60 -2.76 7.32
CA VAL A 66 -4.97 -1.34 7.49
C VAL A 66 -5.14 -0.65 6.15
N PHE A 67 -4.21 -0.88 5.21
CA PHE A 67 -4.17 -0.15 3.94
C PHE A 67 -4.85 -0.89 2.77
N ARG A 68 -5.45 -2.05 3.04
CA ARG A 68 -6.09 -2.89 2.02
C ARG A 68 -7.05 -2.13 1.12
N ASP A 69 -8.00 -1.42 1.71
CA ASP A 69 -9.07 -0.75 0.97
C ASP A 69 -8.51 0.33 0.01
N GLY A 70 -7.48 1.08 0.45
CA GLY A 70 -6.80 2.06 -0.39
C GLY A 70 -5.98 1.42 -1.52
N ILE A 71 -5.34 0.27 -1.24
CA ILE A 71 -4.62 -0.50 -2.27
C ILE A 71 -5.61 -1.05 -3.31
N GLU A 72 -6.74 -1.57 -2.88
CA GLU A 72 -7.81 -2.02 -3.77
C GLU A 72 -8.34 -0.88 -4.65
N ALA A 73 -8.55 0.31 -4.07
CA ALA A 73 -8.96 1.50 -4.82
C ALA A 73 -7.91 1.93 -5.87
N LEU A 74 -6.62 1.84 -5.56
CA LEU A 74 -5.53 2.10 -6.52
C LEU A 74 -5.51 1.07 -7.66
N CYS A 75 -5.81 -0.19 -7.37
CA CYS A 75 -5.92 -1.23 -8.39
C CYS A 75 -7.15 -1.01 -9.31
N ASP A 76 -8.28 -0.60 -8.73
CA ASP A 76 -9.49 -0.24 -9.49
C ASP A 76 -9.24 0.96 -10.40
N GLN A 77 -8.55 1.99 -9.88
CA GLN A 77 -8.14 3.14 -10.68
C GLN A 77 -7.23 2.74 -11.85
N ALA A 78 -6.25 1.86 -11.62
CA ALA A 78 -5.39 1.36 -12.69
C ALA A 78 -6.19 0.67 -13.79
N ARG A 79 -7.16 -0.18 -13.44
CA ARG A 79 -8.06 -0.84 -14.40
C ARG A 79 -8.85 0.16 -15.22
N ALA A 80 -9.44 1.14 -14.56
CA ALA A 80 -10.20 2.20 -15.24
C ALA A 80 -9.33 3.04 -16.20
N LEU A 81 -8.09 3.35 -15.80
CA LEU A 81 -7.14 4.08 -16.64
C LEU A 81 -6.70 3.26 -17.85
N THR A 82 -6.49 1.96 -17.69
CA THR A 82 -6.14 1.03 -18.77
C THR A 82 -7.18 1.04 -19.91
N GLU A 83 -8.45 1.25 -19.56
CA GLU A 83 -9.56 1.22 -20.54
C GLU A 83 -9.85 2.59 -21.18
N LYS A 84 -9.57 3.71 -20.49
CA LYS A 84 -10.12 5.02 -20.82
C LYS A 84 -9.10 6.09 -21.16
N ALA A 85 -7.83 5.87 -20.89
CA ALA A 85 -6.80 6.89 -21.03
C ALA A 85 -5.67 6.46 -21.98
N GLU A 86 -4.97 7.45 -22.53
CA GLU A 86 -3.73 7.22 -23.28
C GLU A 86 -2.67 6.56 -22.37
N PRO A 87 -1.90 5.58 -22.86
CA PRO A 87 -1.03 4.74 -22.02
C PRO A 87 0.00 5.50 -21.19
N GLY A 88 0.69 6.49 -21.70
CA GLY A 88 1.68 7.29 -20.98
C GLY A 88 1.05 8.12 -19.85
N PRO A 89 0.05 8.96 -20.14
CA PRO A 89 -0.74 9.67 -19.14
C PRO A 89 -1.42 8.75 -18.13
N ALA A 90 -1.91 7.57 -18.53
CA ALA A 90 -2.52 6.59 -17.62
C ALA A 90 -1.53 6.11 -16.56
N LEU A 91 -0.35 5.66 -16.97
CA LEU A 91 0.71 5.23 -16.06
C LEU A 91 1.14 6.36 -15.12
N THR A 92 1.38 7.55 -15.67
CA THR A 92 1.78 8.74 -14.89
C THR A 92 0.73 9.10 -13.85
N SER A 93 -0.56 9.11 -14.23
CA SER A 93 -1.68 9.40 -13.31
C SER A 93 -1.75 8.39 -12.18
N TRP A 94 -1.57 7.11 -12.48
CA TRP A 94 -1.58 6.06 -11.47
C TRP A 94 -0.39 6.15 -10.50
N LEU A 95 0.83 6.42 -11.01
CA LEU A 95 2.02 6.60 -10.17
C LEU A 95 1.87 7.82 -9.24
N ARG A 96 1.27 8.91 -9.72
CA ARG A 96 0.95 10.08 -8.89
C ARG A 96 -0.05 9.75 -7.78
N ALA A 97 -1.10 8.99 -8.09
CA ALA A 97 -2.08 8.55 -7.10
C ALA A 97 -1.44 7.64 -6.04
N LEU A 98 -0.61 6.69 -6.47
CA LEU A 98 0.15 5.79 -5.59
C LEU A 98 1.10 6.60 -4.68
N THR A 99 1.85 7.56 -5.24
CA THR A 99 2.75 8.43 -4.47
C THR A 99 1.98 9.26 -3.44
N ALA A 100 0.89 9.90 -3.85
CA ALA A 100 0.05 10.69 -2.94
C ALA A 100 -0.50 9.84 -1.80
N TYR A 101 -0.97 8.63 -2.11
CA TYR A 101 -1.46 7.68 -1.10
C TYR A 101 -0.36 7.26 -0.14
N THR A 102 0.83 6.92 -0.65
CA THR A 102 1.96 6.48 0.17
C THR A 102 2.48 7.59 1.09
N VAL A 103 2.57 8.82 0.60
CA VAL A 103 3.00 9.99 1.39
C VAL A 103 1.99 10.33 2.49
N SER A 104 0.69 10.14 2.23
CA SER A 104 -0.38 10.41 3.20
C SER A 104 -0.47 9.37 4.31
N HIS A 105 0.17 8.21 4.15
CA HIS A 105 0.06 7.08 5.08
C HIS A 105 1.44 6.60 5.52
N ARG A 106 1.93 7.16 6.63
CA ARG A 106 3.23 6.80 7.21
C ARG A 106 3.36 5.29 7.40
N GLY A 107 4.52 4.75 7.03
CA GLY A 107 4.79 3.31 7.08
C GLY A 107 4.33 2.51 5.85
N LEU A 108 3.46 3.05 4.99
CA LEU A 108 3.04 2.36 3.77
C LEU A 108 4.19 2.18 2.78
N ALA A 109 5.13 3.14 2.73
CA ALA A 109 6.33 3.06 1.91
C ALA A 109 7.12 1.75 2.15
N LEU A 110 7.12 1.25 3.39
CA LEU A 110 7.79 0.00 3.74
C LEU A 110 7.15 -1.24 3.10
N LEU A 111 5.86 -1.18 2.78
CA LEU A 111 5.16 -2.29 2.08
C LEU A 111 5.53 -2.37 0.61
N LEU A 112 6.01 -1.27 0.03
CA LEU A 112 6.46 -1.20 -1.38
C LEU A 112 7.91 -1.65 -1.55
N LEU A 113 8.67 -1.82 -0.45
CA LEU A 113 10.04 -2.32 -0.51
C LEU A 113 10.06 -3.79 -0.95
N PRO A 114 11.07 -4.19 -1.73
CA PRO A 114 11.31 -5.59 -2.03
C PRO A 114 11.42 -6.42 -0.74
N ALA A 115 10.97 -7.67 -0.80
CA ALA A 115 11.07 -8.58 0.33
C ALA A 115 12.51 -8.66 0.85
N GLY A 116 12.70 -8.45 2.15
CA GLY A 116 14.01 -8.49 2.82
C GLY A 116 14.64 -7.15 3.17
N VAL A 117 14.01 -6.02 2.79
CA VAL A 117 14.48 -4.69 3.20
C VAL A 117 13.53 -4.12 4.26
N GLY A 118 13.99 -3.98 5.50
CA GLY A 118 13.30 -3.22 6.56
C GLY A 118 12.12 -3.89 7.27
N LEU A 119 11.52 -4.94 6.72
CA LEU A 119 10.44 -5.72 7.33
C LEU A 119 10.71 -7.22 7.14
N GLU A 120 10.11 -8.06 7.99
CA GLU A 120 10.16 -9.52 7.83
C GLU A 120 9.76 -9.94 6.41
N PRO A 121 10.34 -11.04 5.88
CA PRO A 121 10.09 -11.49 4.52
C PRO A 121 8.59 -11.62 4.28
N ALA A 122 8.15 -11.11 3.12
CA ALA A 122 6.77 -11.27 2.67
C ALA A 122 6.46 -12.77 2.60
N ASN A 123 5.46 -13.23 3.33
CA ASN A 123 4.89 -14.55 3.10
C ASN A 123 4.37 -14.57 1.65
N GLN A 124 4.40 -15.75 1.01
CA GLN A 124 3.92 -15.94 -0.37
C GLN A 124 2.48 -15.48 -0.62
N ASP A 125 1.73 -15.15 0.44
CA ASP A 125 0.35 -14.65 0.43
C ASP A 125 0.24 -13.11 0.45
N ASP A 126 1.26 -12.36 0.03
CA ASP A 126 1.16 -10.89 -0.05
C ASP A 126 0.27 -10.46 -1.24
N THR A 127 -1.01 -10.73 -1.08
CA THR A 127 -2.05 -10.45 -2.10
C THR A 127 -2.04 -8.99 -2.54
N CYS A 128 -1.79 -8.05 -1.61
CA CYS A 128 -1.78 -6.61 -1.93
C CYS A 128 -0.60 -6.23 -2.84
N HIS A 129 0.59 -6.78 -2.57
CA HIS A 129 1.76 -6.55 -3.43
C HIS A 129 1.55 -7.17 -4.82
N ALA A 130 1.01 -8.39 -4.89
CA ALA A 130 0.67 -9.03 -6.14
C ALA A 130 -0.38 -8.25 -6.94
N MET A 131 -1.40 -7.70 -6.28
CA MET A 131 -2.43 -6.86 -6.91
C MET A 131 -1.85 -5.57 -7.50
N LEU A 132 -0.99 -4.85 -6.75
CA LEU A 132 -0.32 -3.64 -7.23
C LEU A 132 0.61 -3.95 -8.41
N ASN A 133 1.36 -5.04 -8.34
CA ASN A 133 2.23 -5.48 -9.44
C ASN A 133 1.43 -5.83 -10.69
N ALA A 134 0.31 -6.53 -10.55
CA ALA A 134 -0.55 -6.87 -11.69
C ALA A 134 -1.15 -5.61 -12.34
N ALA A 135 -1.69 -4.69 -11.52
CA ALA A 135 -2.33 -3.47 -11.98
C ALA A 135 -1.31 -2.51 -12.63
N GLY A 136 -0.20 -2.22 -11.97
CA GLY A 136 0.87 -1.36 -12.49
C GLY A 136 1.59 -1.98 -13.70
N GLY A 137 1.78 -3.31 -13.69
CA GLY A 137 2.38 -4.04 -14.80
C GLY A 137 1.56 -3.95 -16.09
N GLN A 138 0.23 -3.96 -15.99
CA GLN A 138 -0.64 -3.79 -17.15
C GLN A 138 -0.53 -2.38 -17.74
N LEU A 139 -0.53 -1.34 -16.91
CA LEU A 139 -0.33 0.05 -17.34
C LEU A 139 1.04 0.25 -17.99
N LEU A 140 2.12 -0.26 -17.37
CA LEU A 140 3.46 -0.17 -17.92
C LEU A 140 3.59 -0.90 -19.26
N LYS A 141 3.01 -2.09 -19.39
CA LYS A 141 2.98 -2.85 -20.64
C LYS A 141 2.35 -2.06 -21.77
N GLN A 142 1.22 -1.40 -21.52
CA GLN A 142 0.57 -0.54 -22.51
C GLN A 142 1.42 0.67 -22.87
N ALA A 143 2.06 1.30 -21.88
CA ALA A 143 2.97 2.43 -22.11
C ALA A 143 4.20 2.04 -22.94
N HIS A 144 4.75 0.84 -22.73
CA HIS A 144 5.83 0.29 -23.59
C HIS A 144 5.35 0.07 -25.03
N VAL A 145 4.19 -0.57 -25.22
CA VAL A 145 3.66 -0.82 -26.57
C VAL A 145 3.37 0.49 -27.32
N ALA A 146 2.93 1.53 -26.61
CA ALA A 146 2.70 2.86 -27.18
C ALA A 146 4.00 3.68 -27.41
N GLY A 147 5.16 3.17 -27.00
CA GLY A 147 6.44 3.91 -27.05
C GLY A 147 6.47 5.12 -26.10
N ALA A 148 5.58 5.18 -25.11
CA ALA A 148 5.50 6.28 -24.16
C ALA A 148 6.51 6.17 -23.01
N VAL A 149 7.10 4.99 -22.81
CA VAL A 149 8.11 4.72 -21.79
C VAL A 149 9.23 3.91 -22.42
N ARG A 150 10.46 4.16 -22.00
CA ARG A 150 11.65 3.42 -22.44
C ARG A 150 11.52 1.94 -22.11
N PRO A 151 11.96 1.04 -23.00
CA PRO A 151 11.78 -0.42 -22.83
C PRO A 151 12.61 -1.02 -21.69
N ASP A 152 13.65 -0.33 -21.22
CA ASP A 152 14.52 -0.74 -20.12
C ASP A 152 13.95 -0.42 -18.74
N VAL A 153 12.87 0.35 -18.64
CA VAL A 153 12.22 0.70 -17.37
C VAL A 153 11.32 -0.44 -16.91
N SER A 154 11.58 -0.96 -15.71
CA SER A 154 10.74 -1.98 -15.08
C SER A 154 9.71 -1.38 -14.10
N LEU A 155 8.65 -2.14 -13.79
CA LEU A 155 7.72 -1.74 -12.74
C LEU A 155 8.41 -1.66 -11.36
N ALA A 156 9.37 -2.55 -11.11
CA ALA A 156 10.14 -2.54 -9.86
C ALA A 156 10.92 -1.23 -9.69
N ASP A 157 11.49 -0.69 -10.78
CA ASP A 157 12.17 0.62 -10.76
C ASP A 157 11.20 1.75 -10.40
N LEU A 158 10.01 1.75 -11.02
CA LEU A 158 8.98 2.76 -10.77
C LEU A 158 8.44 2.69 -9.33
N LEU A 159 8.20 1.50 -8.80
CA LEU A 159 7.77 1.33 -7.41
C LEU A 159 8.87 1.71 -6.42
N THR A 160 10.13 1.39 -6.73
CA THR A 160 11.28 1.81 -5.94
C THR A 160 11.42 3.33 -5.93
N LEU A 161 11.21 3.99 -7.08
CA LEU A 161 11.21 5.43 -7.19
C LEU A 161 10.10 6.08 -6.35
N VAL A 162 8.86 5.60 -6.47
CA VAL A 162 7.72 6.05 -5.64
C VAL A 162 8.06 5.92 -4.17
N ASN A 163 8.62 4.77 -3.78
CA ASN A 163 9.00 4.51 -2.40
C ASN A 163 10.10 5.46 -1.89
N ALA A 164 11.16 5.67 -2.68
CA ALA A 164 12.24 6.57 -2.33
C ALA A 164 11.75 8.02 -2.17
N ILE A 165 10.87 8.49 -3.06
CA ILE A 165 10.26 9.83 -2.97
C ILE A 165 9.39 9.91 -1.71
N SER A 166 8.58 8.90 -1.43
CA SER A 166 7.68 8.88 -0.27
C SER A 166 8.48 8.94 1.04
N LEU A 167 9.54 8.15 1.17
CA LEU A 167 10.41 8.17 2.34
C LEU A 167 11.15 9.51 2.49
N ALA A 168 11.69 10.06 1.39
CA ALA A 168 12.41 11.32 1.41
C ALA A 168 11.52 12.52 1.79
N THR A 169 10.22 12.43 1.53
CA THR A 169 9.26 13.51 1.80
C THR A 169 8.38 13.24 3.03
N GLU A 170 8.57 12.11 3.71
CA GLU A 170 7.78 11.74 4.90
C GLU A 170 7.91 12.74 6.03
N ALA A 171 9.10 13.30 6.25
CA ALA A 171 9.37 14.30 7.29
C ALA A 171 8.66 15.63 7.01
N ASP A 172 8.61 16.05 5.75
CA ASP A 172 7.98 17.30 5.33
C ASP A 172 6.45 17.20 5.26
N GLY A 173 5.91 16.01 5.08
CA GLY A 173 4.48 15.71 4.95
C GLY A 173 3.80 16.48 3.80
N ASN A 174 4.58 17.00 2.84
CA ASN A 174 4.07 17.86 1.77
C ASN A 174 3.86 17.08 0.46
N PRO A 175 2.62 16.74 0.11
CA PRO A 175 2.32 15.98 -1.11
C PRO A 175 2.77 16.69 -2.40
N ARG A 176 2.84 18.03 -2.39
CA ARG A 176 3.30 18.80 -3.56
C ARG A 176 4.78 18.60 -3.82
N THR A 177 5.61 18.44 -2.79
CA THR A 177 7.04 18.15 -2.96
C THR A 177 7.22 16.77 -3.58
N ALA A 178 6.51 15.76 -3.10
CA ALA A 178 6.55 14.41 -3.65
C ALA A 178 6.08 14.38 -5.11
N ASP A 179 4.96 15.03 -5.44
CA ASP A 179 4.45 15.11 -6.82
C ASP A 179 5.47 15.77 -7.76
N ARG A 180 6.08 16.88 -7.34
CA ARG A 180 7.11 17.57 -8.13
C ARG A 180 8.32 16.67 -8.37
N LEU A 181 8.83 15.97 -7.36
CA LEU A 181 9.95 15.04 -7.49
C LEU A 181 9.61 13.88 -8.42
N LEU A 182 8.40 13.33 -8.30
CA LEU A 182 7.93 12.27 -9.18
C LEU A 182 7.89 12.74 -10.64
N VAL A 183 7.32 13.92 -10.93
CA VAL A 183 7.25 14.47 -12.29
C VAL A 183 8.64 14.68 -12.86
N MET A 184 9.58 15.22 -12.08
CA MET A 184 10.98 15.38 -12.53
C MET A 184 11.64 14.04 -12.88
N ALA A 185 11.42 13.02 -12.06
CA ALA A 185 11.97 11.68 -12.31
C ALA A 185 11.31 11.00 -13.53
N LEU A 186 9.98 11.11 -13.67
CA LEU A 186 9.24 10.53 -14.80
C LEU A 186 9.64 11.17 -16.14
N ASN A 187 10.06 12.43 -16.17
CA ASN A 187 10.61 13.06 -17.39
C ASN A 187 11.86 12.35 -17.90
N GLY A 188 12.66 11.72 -17.04
CA GLY A 188 13.80 10.88 -17.41
C GLY A 188 13.43 9.46 -17.87
N VAL A 189 12.18 9.05 -17.71
CA VAL A 189 11.65 7.72 -18.12
C VAL A 189 11.08 7.76 -19.54
N HIS A 190 10.76 8.95 -20.06
CA HIS A 190 10.31 9.11 -21.44
C HIS A 190 11.47 8.85 -22.43
N PRO A 191 11.16 8.34 -23.64
CA PRO A 191 12.16 8.24 -24.69
C PRO A 191 12.81 9.59 -24.95
N LEU A 192 14.13 9.59 -25.15
CA LEU A 192 14.83 10.77 -25.65
C LEU A 192 14.39 11.06 -27.09
N PRO A 193 14.24 12.31 -27.46
CA PRO A 193 13.87 12.70 -28.83
C PRO A 193 14.89 12.21 -29.87
#